data_48081f1f64a661781589795780ac76ba
#
_entry.id   48081f1f64a661781589795780ac76ba
#
_cell.length_a   1.000
_cell.length_b   1.000
_cell.length_c   1.000
_cell.angle_alpha   90.00
_cell.angle_beta   90.00
_cell.angle_gamma   90.00
#
_symmetry.space_group_name_H-M   'P 1'
#
loop_
_entity.id
_entity.type
_entity.pdbx_description
1 polymer ?
#
loop_
_entity_poly.entity_id
_entity_poly.type
_entity_poly.pdbx_seq_one_letter_code
_entity_poly.pdbx_strand_id
1 'polypeptide(L)'
;LTRRKIKNLPNNINELIIDFNSSLKEVSFPECDHLCVCMGTTIKNAGSREGFKKVDLDYCIDIAQRAQKIGVSQISIISSIGADDQSRNFYLRIKGMLIKKILTMGFDTVNIYLPGLLIGKRNEKRFLENIGQKIAPIIDRLLVGKMKKYRSIKADSIAAHMIRSKTKGVNYFYYEDIMNEK
;
A
#
# COMPACT_ATOMS: atom_id res chain seq x y z
N LEU A 1 10.88 6.02 4.39
CA LEU A 1 11.82 5.64 3.32
C LEU A 1 11.28 6.09 1.98
N THR A 2 12.09 6.74 1.16
CA THR A 2 11.68 7.28 -0.14
C THR A 2 12.74 6.98 -1.20
N ARG A 3 12.33 6.96 -2.48
CA ARG A 3 13.25 6.84 -3.62
C ARG A 3 13.74 8.20 -4.11
N ARG A 4 13.01 9.27 -3.82
CA ARG A 4 13.29 10.65 -4.25
C ARG A 4 12.94 11.60 -3.13
N LYS A 5 13.67 12.69 -3.03
CA LYS A 5 13.41 13.73 -2.03
C LYS A 5 11.98 14.27 -2.14
N ILE A 6 11.29 14.31 -1.03
CA ILE A 6 9.95 14.89 -0.91
C ILE A 6 10.11 16.40 -0.68
N LYS A 7 9.41 17.20 -1.49
CA LYS A 7 9.36 18.66 -1.29
C LYS A 7 8.38 18.97 -0.14
N ASN A 8 8.76 19.91 0.70
CA ASN A 8 7.92 20.41 1.81
C ASN A 8 7.54 19.32 2.83
N LEU A 9 8.49 18.47 3.21
CA LEU A 9 8.29 17.51 4.28
C LEU A 9 8.16 18.27 5.62
N PRO A 10 7.19 17.92 6.49
CA PRO A 10 7.10 18.50 7.82
C PRO A 10 8.38 18.26 8.65
N ASN A 11 8.75 19.24 9.50
CA ASN A 11 10.00 19.19 10.27
C ASN A 11 10.10 18.01 11.26
N ASN A 12 8.98 17.43 11.66
CA ASN A 12 8.89 16.28 12.55
C ASN A 12 8.99 14.93 11.83
N ILE A 13 9.28 14.93 10.52
CA ILE A 13 9.44 13.71 9.72
C ILE A 13 10.87 13.61 9.21
N ASN A 14 11.53 12.52 9.53
CA ASN A 14 12.84 12.19 9.00
C ASN A 14 12.69 11.47 7.65
N GLU A 15 13.42 11.93 6.64
CA GLU A 15 13.45 11.29 5.33
C GLU A 15 14.75 10.52 5.13
N LEU A 16 14.64 9.24 4.82
CA LEU A 16 15.74 8.41 4.36
C LEU A 16 15.54 8.06 2.88
N ILE A 17 16.39 8.62 2.03
CA ILE A 17 16.36 8.36 0.58
C ILE A 17 17.16 7.10 0.29
N ILE A 18 16.53 6.13 -0.39
CA ILE A 18 17.11 4.82 -0.66
C ILE A 18 17.11 4.54 -2.16
N ASP A 19 18.23 4.05 -2.67
CA ASP A 19 18.27 3.39 -3.96
C ASP A 19 17.87 1.91 -3.80
N PHE A 20 16.66 1.57 -4.19
CA PHE A 20 16.14 0.20 -4.13
C PHE A 20 16.82 -0.78 -5.10
N ASN A 21 17.68 -0.30 -6.00
CA ASN A 21 18.48 -1.18 -6.86
C ASN A 21 19.82 -1.56 -6.21
N SER A 22 20.29 -0.77 -5.23
CA SER A 22 21.44 -1.12 -4.42
C SER A 22 21.04 -2.12 -3.33
N SER A 23 22.03 -2.76 -2.72
CA SER A 23 21.76 -3.68 -1.61
C SER A 23 21.17 -2.92 -0.43
N LEU A 24 19.89 -3.17 -0.12
CA LEU A 24 19.28 -2.65 1.10
C LEU A 24 20.03 -3.14 2.36
N LYS A 25 20.99 -4.08 2.24
CA LYS A 25 21.74 -4.64 3.38
C LYS A 25 22.53 -3.59 4.17
N GLU A 26 22.93 -2.53 3.53
CA GLU A 26 23.74 -1.45 4.11
C GLU A 26 22.89 -0.31 4.69
N VAL A 27 21.58 -0.35 4.47
CA VAL A 27 20.68 0.68 5.00
C VAL A 27 20.37 0.39 6.46
N SER A 28 20.76 1.30 7.34
CA SER A 28 20.33 1.27 8.74
C SER A 28 18.87 1.68 8.83
N PHE A 29 18.03 0.77 9.28
CA PHE A 29 16.61 1.06 9.52
C PHE A 29 16.47 1.72 10.90
N PRO A 30 15.70 2.80 11.02
CA PRO A 30 15.39 3.37 12.33
C PRO A 30 14.54 2.39 13.15
N GLU A 31 14.73 2.41 14.46
CA GLU A 31 13.81 1.73 15.37
C GLU A 31 12.41 2.30 15.21
N CYS A 32 11.43 1.43 15.08
CA CYS A 32 10.03 1.81 14.95
C CYS A 32 9.11 0.65 15.34
N ASP A 33 7.92 0.96 15.81
CA ASP A 33 6.93 -0.02 16.23
C ASP A 33 6.04 -0.48 15.06
N HIS A 34 5.92 0.35 14.04
CA HIS A 34 4.98 0.16 12.95
C HIS A 34 5.59 0.49 11.58
N LEU A 35 5.57 -0.48 10.67
CA LEU A 35 5.95 -0.30 9.27
C LEU A 35 4.71 -0.10 8.39
N CYS A 36 4.63 1.02 7.68
CA CYS A 36 3.62 1.26 6.63
C CYS A 36 4.24 1.12 5.24
N VAL A 37 3.86 0.09 4.49
CA VAL A 37 4.34 -0.15 3.12
C VAL A 37 3.31 0.40 2.13
N CYS A 38 3.59 1.60 1.62
CA CYS A 38 2.74 2.30 0.65
C CYS A 38 3.37 2.34 -0.76
N MET A 39 4.35 1.48 -1.02
CA MET A 39 4.98 1.37 -2.33
C MET A 39 4.07 0.73 -3.35
N GLY A 40 4.17 1.20 -4.58
CA GLY A 40 3.45 0.63 -5.72
C GLY A 40 3.74 1.41 -6.99
N THR A 41 3.61 0.73 -8.11
CA THR A 41 3.76 1.31 -9.43
C THR A 41 2.65 0.82 -10.37
N THR A 42 2.78 1.09 -11.65
CA THR A 42 1.97 0.44 -12.69
C THR A 42 2.90 -0.24 -13.68
N ILE A 43 2.40 -1.24 -14.41
CA ILE A 43 3.18 -1.91 -15.47
C ILE A 43 3.73 -0.89 -16.46
N LYS A 44 2.93 0.14 -16.81
CA LYS A 44 3.35 1.22 -17.71
C LYS A 44 4.53 2.02 -17.15
N ASN A 45 4.50 2.40 -15.88
CA ASN A 45 5.57 3.19 -15.24
C ASN A 45 6.80 2.35 -14.92
N ALA A 46 6.60 1.07 -14.66
CA ALA A 46 7.68 0.11 -14.43
C ALA A 46 8.38 -0.34 -15.73
N GLY A 47 7.74 -0.09 -16.89
CA GLY A 47 8.23 -0.48 -18.21
C GLY A 47 8.00 -1.95 -18.57
N SER A 48 7.80 -2.83 -17.59
CA SER A 48 7.56 -4.26 -17.80
C SER A 48 6.80 -4.90 -16.65
N ARG A 49 6.36 -6.15 -16.83
CA ARG A 49 5.77 -6.98 -15.76
C ARG A 49 6.80 -7.31 -14.68
N GLU A 50 8.04 -7.56 -15.05
CA GLU A 50 9.17 -7.83 -14.16
C GLU A 50 9.48 -6.60 -13.31
N GLY A 51 9.54 -5.42 -13.92
CA GLY A 51 9.71 -4.15 -13.21
C GLY A 51 8.56 -3.87 -12.24
N PHE A 52 7.31 -4.18 -12.63
CA PHE A 52 6.16 -4.09 -11.74
C PHE A 52 6.32 -5.03 -10.54
N LYS A 53 6.61 -6.33 -10.77
CA LYS A 53 6.82 -7.32 -9.72
C LYS A 53 7.94 -6.88 -8.76
N LYS A 54 9.04 -6.38 -9.29
CA LYS A 54 10.18 -5.88 -8.49
C LYS A 54 9.76 -4.81 -7.49
N VAL A 55 8.93 -3.84 -7.91
CA VAL A 55 8.48 -2.73 -7.04
C VAL A 55 7.35 -3.16 -6.10
N ASP A 56 6.32 -3.83 -6.62
CA ASP A 56 5.08 -4.12 -5.89
C ASP A 56 5.14 -5.41 -5.06
N LEU A 57 6.18 -6.23 -5.23
CA LEU A 57 6.39 -7.46 -4.47
C LEU A 57 7.79 -7.48 -3.82
N ASP A 58 8.86 -7.53 -4.63
CA ASP A 58 10.18 -7.89 -4.14
C ASP A 58 10.72 -6.83 -3.16
N TYR A 59 10.65 -5.54 -3.49
CA TYR A 59 11.05 -4.45 -2.59
C TYR A 59 10.19 -4.36 -1.32
N CYS A 60 8.87 -4.60 -1.45
CA CYS A 60 7.98 -4.62 -0.30
C CYS A 60 8.35 -5.74 0.68
N ILE A 61 8.68 -6.93 0.16
CA ILE A 61 9.14 -8.09 0.94
C ILE A 61 10.47 -7.79 1.64
N ASP A 62 11.44 -7.24 0.90
CA ASP A 62 12.77 -6.93 1.45
C ASP A 62 12.68 -5.95 2.62
N ILE A 63 11.88 -4.89 2.50
CA ILE A 63 11.68 -3.92 3.59
C ILE A 63 10.98 -4.59 4.77
N ALA A 64 9.92 -5.35 4.53
CA ALA A 64 9.17 -6.03 5.58
C ALA A 64 10.04 -7.02 6.36
N GLN A 65 10.86 -7.83 5.68
CA GLN A 65 11.79 -8.77 6.31
C GLN A 65 12.82 -8.07 7.21
N ARG A 66 13.29 -6.88 6.80
CA ARG A 66 14.24 -6.10 7.60
C ARG A 66 13.59 -5.51 8.83
N ALA A 67 12.40 -4.92 8.66
CA ALA A 67 11.63 -4.39 9.76
C ALA A 67 11.35 -5.49 10.80
N GLN A 68 10.95 -6.67 10.36
CA GLN A 68 10.71 -7.81 11.25
C GLN A 68 11.98 -8.22 12.00
N LYS A 69 13.15 -8.26 11.33
CA LYS A 69 14.44 -8.61 11.97
C LYS A 69 14.90 -7.65 13.06
N ILE A 70 14.51 -6.39 13.00
CA ILE A 70 14.81 -5.37 14.03
C ILE A 70 13.69 -5.26 15.07
N GLY A 71 12.72 -6.19 15.07
CA GLY A 71 11.68 -6.27 16.10
C GLY A 71 10.44 -5.42 15.87
N VAL A 72 10.22 -4.90 14.64
CA VAL A 72 8.95 -4.22 14.31
C VAL A 72 7.80 -5.20 14.46
N SER A 73 6.84 -4.87 15.33
CA SER A 73 5.72 -5.76 15.68
C SER A 73 4.49 -5.60 14.78
N GLN A 74 4.32 -4.44 14.17
CA GLN A 74 3.14 -4.13 13.34
C GLN A 74 3.52 -3.76 11.91
N ILE A 75 2.78 -4.30 10.94
CA ILE A 75 2.90 -3.92 9.54
C ILE A 75 1.53 -3.56 8.93
N SER A 76 1.49 -2.49 8.16
CA SER A 76 0.34 -2.10 7.32
C SER A 76 0.76 -2.08 5.86
N ILE A 77 0.00 -2.75 4.99
CA ILE A 77 0.27 -2.80 3.55
C ILE A 77 -0.93 -2.33 2.74
N ILE A 78 -0.67 -1.63 1.63
CA ILE A 78 -1.70 -1.32 0.62
C ILE A 78 -1.65 -2.38 -0.48
N SER A 79 -2.72 -3.14 -0.60
CA SER A 79 -2.93 -4.10 -1.67
C SER A 79 -4.06 -3.64 -2.60
N SER A 80 -4.97 -4.49 -2.99
CA SER A 80 -6.11 -4.16 -3.85
C SER A 80 -7.26 -5.11 -3.58
N ILE A 81 -8.48 -4.62 -3.72
CA ILE A 81 -9.64 -5.52 -3.71
C ILE A 81 -9.50 -6.57 -4.82
N GLY A 82 -9.82 -7.82 -4.49
CA GLY A 82 -9.64 -8.97 -5.40
C GLY A 82 -8.21 -9.50 -5.50
N ALA A 83 -7.26 -9.03 -4.65
CA ALA A 83 -5.92 -9.58 -4.57
C ALA A 83 -5.98 -11.07 -4.18
N ASP A 84 -5.35 -11.92 -5.01
CA ASP A 84 -5.35 -13.37 -4.86
C ASP A 84 -4.11 -13.94 -5.55
N ASP A 85 -3.31 -14.74 -4.84
CA ASP A 85 -2.05 -15.31 -5.35
C ASP A 85 -2.27 -16.35 -6.46
N GLN A 86 -3.51 -16.84 -6.64
CA GLN A 86 -3.92 -17.73 -7.72
C GLN A 86 -4.62 -17.00 -8.89
N SER A 87 -4.78 -15.69 -8.81
CA SER A 87 -5.49 -14.91 -9.83
C SER A 87 -4.85 -15.06 -11.22
N ARG A 88 -5.66 -15.23 -12.26
CA ARG A 88 -5.23 -15.15 -13.67
C ARG A 88 -4.80 -13.72 -14.05
N ASN A 89 -5.34 -12.72 -13.37
CA ASN A 89 -4.93 -11.33 -13.54
C ASN A 89 -3.56 -11.12 -12.88
N PHE A 90 -2.55 -10.77 -13.66
CA PHE A 90 -1.17 -10.59 -13.20
C PHE A 90 -1.06 -9.58 -12.05
N TYR A 91 -1.74 -8.43 -12.14
CA TYR A 91 -1.72 -7.40 -11.10
C TYR A 91 -2.27 -7.94 -9.77
N LEU A 92 -3.46 -8.56 -9.80
CA LEU A 92 -4.11 -9.12 -8.61
C LEU A 92 -3.29 -10.27 -8.02
N ARG A 93 -2.66 -11.07 -8.86
CA ARG A 93 -1.77 -12.16 -8.42
C ARG A 93 -0.55 -11.64 -7.66
N ILE A 94 0.13 -10.61 -8.17
CA ILE A 94 1.27 -9.99 -7.46
C ILE A 94 0.83 -9.41 -6.11
N LYS A 95 -0.32 -8.73 -6.06
CA LYS A 95 -0.89 -8.19 -4.82
C LYS A 95 -1.27 -9.30 -3.82
N GLY A 96 -1.80 -10.42 -4.28
CA GLY A 96 -2.08 -11.59 -3.45
C GLY A 96 -0.80 -12.27 -2.94
N MET A 97 0.21 -12.41 -3.80
CA MET A 97 1.52 -12.95 -3.40
C MET A 97 2.18 -12.11 -2.30
N LEU A 98 2.08 -10.78 -2.37
CA LEU A 98 2.57 -9.89 -1.31
C LEU A 98 1.86 -10.19 0.03
N ILE A 99 0.53 -10.22 0.04
CA ILE A 99 -0.26 -10.55 1.25
C ILE A 99 0.22 -11.88 1.82
N LYS A 100 0.25 -12.93 1.01
CA LYS A 100 0.65 -14.28 1.44
C LYS A 100 2.04 -14.29 2.07
N LYS A 101 3.01 -13.59 1.48
CA LYS A 101 4.38 -13.50 2.02
C LYS A 101 4.44 -12.75 3.34
N ILE A 102 3.73 -11.63 3.47
CA ILE A 102 3.69 -10.85 4.72
C ILE A 102 3.08 -11.66 5.86
N LEU A 103 2.01 -12.42 5.60
CA LEU A 103 1.35 -13.27 6.60
C LEU A 103 2.27 -14.37 7.19
N THR A 104 3.32 -14.76 6.46
CA THR A 104 4.29 -15.77 6.93
C THR A 104 5.51 -15.19 7.65
N MET A 105 5.59 -13.85 7.83
CA MET A 105 6.78 -13.20 8.43
C MET A 105 6.75 -13.10 9.96
N GLY A 106 5.61 -13.39 10.61
CA GLY A 106 5.52 -13.41 12.06
C GLY A 106 5.39 -12.03 12.73
N PHE A 107 4.78 -11.05 12.06
CA PHE A 107 4.35 -9.81 12.70
C PHE A 107 3.17 -10.09 13.66
N ASP A 108 3.16 -9.43 14.83
CA ASP A 108 2.03 -9.54 15.80
C ASP A 108 0.75 -8.93 15.23
N THR A 109 0.90 -7.91 14.40
CA THR A 109 -0.21 -7.20 13.76
C THR A 109 0.07 -6.99 12.27
N VAL A 110 -0.85 -7.48 11.44
CA VAL A 110 -0.82 -7.31 9.98
C VAL A 110 -2.10 -6.65 9.52
N ASN A 111 -2.00 -5.41 9.05
CA ASN A 111 -3.12 -4.64 8.53
C ASN A 111 -3.05 -4.58 6.99
N ILE A 112 -4.05 -5.14 6.33
CA ILE A 112 -4.13 -5.27 4.87
C ILE A 112 -5.24 -4.36 4.36
N TYR A 113 -4.85 -3.30 3.65
CA TYR A 113 -5.77 -2.35 3.06
C TYR A 113 -6.11 -2.74 1.63
N LEU A 114 -7.39 -2.92 1.35
CA LEU A 114 -7.91 -3.40 0.07
C LEU A 114 -8.79 -2.34 -0.61
N PRO A 115 -8.23 -1.21 -1.04
CA PRO A 115 -9.00 -0.20 -1.75
C PRO A 115 -9.49 -0.71 -3.10
N GLY A 116 -10.66 -0.23 -3.53
CA GLY A 116 -11.11 -0.33 -4.92
C GLY A 116 -10.32 0.65 -5.78
N LEU A 117 -10.80 1.87 -5.92
CA LEU A 117 -10.08 2.96 -6.59
C LEU A 117 -9.47 3.91 -5.55
N LEU A 118 -8.15 4.08 -5.61
CA LEU A 118 -7.42 5.01 -4.75
C LEU A 118 -7.38 6.40 -5.41
N ILE A 119 -7.98 7.40 -4.73
CA ILE A 119 -7.95 8.80 -5.14
C ILE A 119 -6.88 9.54 -4.35
N GLY A 120 -5.97 10.24 -5.04
CA GLY A 120 -4.94 11.06 -4.41
C GLY A 120 -4.39 12.13 -5.35
N LYS A 121 -3.82 13.20 -4.78
CA LYS A 121 -3.08 14.20 -5.55
C LYS A 121 -1.78 13.55 -6.02
N ARG A 122 -1.67 13.27 -7.31
CA ARG A 122 -0.43 12.77 -7.92
C ARG A 122 0.12 13.82 -8.88
N ASN A 123 1.44 14.04 -8.83
CA ASN A 123 2.14 14.99 -9.70
C ASN A 123 2.27 14.50 -11.16
N GLU A 124 1.87 13.29 -11.46
CA GLU A 124 1.95 12.73 -12.82
C GLU A 124 0.58 12.83 -13.51
N LYS A 125 0.57 13.48 -14.68
CA LYS A 125 -0.60 13.59 -15.56
C LYS A 125 -0.96 12.22 -16.14
N ARG A 126 -1.77 11.44 -15.44
CA ARG A 126 -2.39 10.23 -15.99
C ARG A 126 -3.74 10.59 -16.59
N PHE A 127 -3.81 10.68 -17.90
CA PHE A 127 -5.00 11.08 -18.65
C PHE A 127 -6.25 10.23 -18.30
N LEU A 128 -6.06 8.93 -18.08
CA LEU A 128 -7.16 8.01 -17.69
C LEU A 128 -7.57 8.14 -16.21
N GLU A 129 -6.66 8.54 -15.32
CA GLU A 129 -6.98 8.78 -13.90
C GLU A 129 -7.81 10.05 -13.71
N ASN A 130 -7.60 11.09 -14.52
CA ASN A 130 -8.42 12.31 -14.47
C ASN A 130 -9.88 12.03 -14.88
N ILE A 131 -10.12 11.13 -15.83
CA ILE A 131 -11.47 10.69 -16.22
C ILE A 131 -12.06 9.82 -15.11
N GLY A 132 -11.29 8.86 -14.58
CA GLY A 132 -11.71 8.01 -13.47
C GLY A 132 -12.05 8.81 -12.21
N GLN A 133 -11.26 9.82 -11.84
CA GLN A 133 -11.53 10.68 -10.69
C GLN A 133 -12.79 11.55 -10.86
N LYS A 134 -13.12 11.97 -12.07
CA LYS A 134 -14.36 12.74 -12.34
C LYS A 134 -15.61 11.86 -12.36
N ILE A 135 -15.47 10.61 -12.79
CA ILE A 135 -16.59 9.67 -12.90
C ILE A 135 -16.78 8.88 -11.59
N ALA A 136 -15.72 8.70 -10.81
CA ALA A 136 -15.75 7.97 -9.54
C ALA A 136 -16.91 8.38 -8.61
N PRO A 137 -17.21 9.67 -8.35
CA PRO A 137 -18.33 10.06 -7.49
C PRO A 137 -19.70 9.62 -8.03
N ILE A 138 -19.85 9.50 -9.35
CA ILE A 138 -21.09 9.07 -9.97
C ILE A 138 -21.23 7.54 -9.82
N ILE A 139 -20.15 6.80 -10.08
CA ILE A 139 -20.11 5.35 -9.90
C ILE A 139 -20.29 4.99 -8.42
N ASP A 140 -19.62 5.70 -7.53
CA ASP A 140 -19.71 5.45 -6.09
C ASP A 140 -21.14 5.54 -5.54
N ARG A 141 -21.99 6.41 -6.13
CA ARG A 141 -23.41 6.51 -5.78
C ARG A 141 -24.19 5.25 -6.13
N LEU A 142 -23.82 4.57 -7.21
CA LEU A 142 -24.45 3.33 -7.66
C LEU A 142 -23.98 2.10 -6.89
N LEU A 143 -22.80 2.19 -6.25
CA LEU A 143 -22.24 1.11 -5.44
C LEU A 143 -22.89 1.11 -4.04
N VAL A 144 -24.01 0.39 -3.88
CA VAL A 144 -24.77 0.26 -2.63
C VAL A 144 -24.70 -1.15 -2.05
N GLY A 145 -25.06 -1.32 -0.77
CA GLY A 145 -25.03 -2.62 -0.10
C GLY A 145 -23.65 -3.27 -0.16
N LYS A 146 -23.56 -4.54 -0.50
CA LYS A 146 -22.30 -5.30 -0.62
C LYS A 146 -21.30 -4.75 -1.64
N MET A 147 -21.75 -3.89 -2.56
CA MET A 147 -20.89 -3.26 -3.57
C MET A 147 -20.13 -2.04 -3.05
N LYS A 148 -20.48 -1.51 -1.89
CA LYS A 148 -19.77 -0.34 -1.27
C LYS A 148 -18.28 -0.56 -1.11
N LYS A 149 -17.83 -1.79 -0.87
CA LYS A 149 -16.40 -2.14 -0.77
C LYS A 149 -15.57 -1.73 -1.99
N TYR A 150 -16.19 -1.56 -3.17
CA TYR A 150 -15.55 -1.14 -4.43
C TYR A 150 -15.50 0.38 -4.61
N ARG A 151 -16.10 1.16 -3.71
CA ARG A 151 -16.07 2.62 -3.79
C ARG A 151 -14.65 3.14 -3.76
N SER A 152 -14.51 4.32 -4.35
CA SER A 152 -13.24 5.03 -4.33
C SER A 152 -12.94 5.57 -2.94
N ILE A 153 -11.65 5.58 -2.57
CA ILE A 153 -11.19 6.04 -1.27
C ILE A 153 -10.03 7.01 -1.42
N LYS A 154 -10.01 8.05 -0.57
CA LYS A 154 -8.91 9.02 -0.55
C LYS A 154 -7.68 8.41 0.11
N ALA A 155 -6.49 8.66 -0.46
CA ALA A 155 -5.22 8.22 0.12
C ALA A 155 -5.04 8.73 1.56
N ASP A 156 -5.45 9.98 1.83
CA ASP A 156 -5.37 10.59 3.16
C ASP A 156 -6.22 9.83 4.19
N SER A 157 -7.40 9.29 3.79
CA SER A 157 -8.25 8.49 4.68
C SER A 157 -7.58 7.16 5.06
N ILE A 158 -6.94 6.50 4.09
CA ILE A 158 -6.18 5.27 4.37
C ILE A 158 -5.00 5.58 5.29
N ALA A 159 -4.23 6.64 5.01
CA ALA A 159 -3.08 7.03 5.81
C ALA A 159 -3.48 7.35 7.26
N ALA A 160 -4.58 8.10 7.46
CA ALA A 160 -5.11 8.42 8.77
C ALA A 160 -5.54 7.15 9.55
N HIS A 161 -6.20 6.21 8.87
CA HIS A 161 -6.59 4.93 9.47
C HIS A 161 -5.36 4.07 9.80
N MET A 162 -4.34 3.99 8.94
CA MET A 162 -3.09 3.27 9.21
C MET A 162 -2.42 3.73 10.50
N ILE A 163 -2.39 5.05 10.73
CA ILE A 163 -1.75 5.63 11.92
C ILE A 163 -2.56 5.35 13.19
N ARG A 164 -3.90 5.33 13.10
CA ARG A 164 -4.79 5.16 14.25
C ARG A 164 -5.08 3.72 14.63
N SER A 165 -5.06 2.82 13.65
CA SER A 165 -5.45 1.42 13.86
C SER A 165 -4.53 0.72 14.87
N LYS A 166 -5.11 0.26 15.97
CA LYS A 166 -4.46 -0.49 17.06
C LYS A 166 -4.96 -1.94 17.16
N THR A 167 -5.72 -2.40 16.19
CA THR A 167 -6.31 -3.75 16.17
C THR A 167 -5.20 -4.79 16.01
N LYS A 168 -5.10 -5.73 16.95
CA LYS A 168 -4.10 -6.81 16.91
C LYS A 168 -4.48 -7.93 15.95
N GLY A 169 -3.50 -8.73 15.55
CA GLY A 169 -3.69 -9.88 14.66
C GLY A 169 -3.77 -9.50 13.18
N VAL A 170 -4.41 -10.33 12.39
CA VAL A 170 -4.55 -10.11 10.93
C VAL A 170 -5.87 -9.43 10.62
N ASN A 171 -5.80 -8.25 10.02
CA ASN A 171 -6.95 -7.41 9.74
C ASN A 171 -7.01 -7.05 8.25
N TYR A 172 -8.22 -7.13 7.67
CA TYR A 172 -8.51 -6.74 6.29
C TYR A 172 -9.45 -5.55 6.30
N PHE A 173 -9.00 -4.41 5.71
CA PHE A 173 -9.76 -3.18 5.69
C PHE A 173 -10.22 -2.84 4.28
N TYR A 174 -11.54 -2.74 4.12
CA TYR A 174 -12.23 -2.28 2.91
C TYR A 174 -12.71 -0.84 3.09
N TYR A 175 -13.41 -0.33 2.11
CA TYR A 175 -13.95 1.04 2.12
C TYR A 175 -14.74 1.36 3.40
N GLU A 176 -15.67 0.47 3.80
CA GLU A 176 -16.57 0.72 4.94
C GLU A 176 -15.81 0.72 6.27
N ASP A 177 -14.85 -0.16 6.44
CA ASP A 177 -14.02 -0.25 7.64
C ASP A 177 -13.25 1.06 7.87
N ILE A 178 -12.67 1.61 6.79
CA ILE A 178 -11.85 2.83 6.84
C ILE A 178 -12.71 4.10 7.01
N MET A 179 -13.91 4.12 6.44
CA MET A 179 -14.77 5.32 6.43
C MET A 179 -15.69 5.41 7.64
N ASN A 180 -16.01 4.30 8.32
CA ASN A 180 -16.91 4.24 9.47
C ASN A 180 -16.17 4.29 10.82
N GLU A 181 -14.86 4.15 10.83
CA GLU A 181 -14.06 4.33 12.05
C GLU A 181 -14.03 5.84 12.39
N LYS A 182 -14.82 6.22 13.42
CA LYS A 182 -14.88 7.57 13.98
C LYS A 182 -13.81 7.78 15.05
#